data_5f8a141bd1a076a06ca6a988b04b4e82
#
_entry.id   5f8a141bd1a076a06ca6a988b04b4e82
#
_cell.length_a   1.000
_cell.length_b   1.000
_cell.length_c   1.000
_cell.angle_alpha   90.00
_cell.angle_beta   90.00
_cell.angle_gamma   90.00
#
_symmetry.space_group_name_H-M   'P 1'
#
loop_
_entity.id
_entity.type
_entity.pdbx_description
1 polymer ?
#
loop_
_entity_poly.entity_id
_entity_poly.type
_entity_poly.pdbx_seq_one_letter_code
_entity_poly.pdbx_strand_id
1 'polypeptide(L)'
;FVYWIKTGKVARLSQLENSPSRVSWSPDGKWLAFSMKVPSKELSLVSPPKKPKGANWADPPKITTRFKHESDGSGYISPGFNHLFVIPAEGGTPRQITKGDLNHRGTPQWSSDGGHLLISSNLKKDWEYDFRNTEIYKISVESGEVKTLTNRNGPDRDFAISPDGQQIAYVGFDDKMQTYQVSRLYVMDIDGSNKKEV
;
A
#
# COMPACT_ATOMS: atom_id res chain seq x y z
N PHE A 1 13.19 1.32 -13.52
CA PHE A 1 13.82 0.80 -14.76
C PHE A 1 13.25 -0.57 -15.09
N VAL A 2 13.19 -0.91 -16.38
CA VAL A 2 12.95 -2.27 -16.88
C VAL A 2 14.23 -2.76 -17.56
N TYR A 3 14.57 -4.01 -17.29
CA TYR A 3 15.70 -4.72 -17.90
C TYR A 3 15.19 -5.86 -18.77
N TRP A 4 15.50 -5.84 -20.06
CA TRP A 4 15.16 -6.92 -21.01
C TRP A 4 16.26 -7.96 -21.00
N ILE A 5 16.02 -9.10 -20.36
CA ILE A 5 17.01 -10.19 -20.18
C ILE A 5 17.60 -10.65 -21.51
N LYS A 6 16.77 -10.82 -22.55
CA LYS A 6 17.21 -11.31 -23.87
C LYS A 6 18.14 -10.35 -24.63
N THR A 7 17.98 -9.05 -24.43
CA THR A 7 18.69 -8.03 -25.20
C THR A 7 19.71 -7.25 -24.40
N GLY A 8 19.72 -7.42 -23.07
CA GLY A 8 20.55 -6.65 -22.16
C GLY A 8 20.18 -5.16 -22.06
N LYS A 9 19.08 -4.74 -22.70
CA LYS A 9 18.65 -3.34 -22.71
C LYS A 9 18.03 -2.96 -21.38
N VAL A 10 18.28 -1.70 -20.98
CA VAL A 10 17.69 -1.07 -19.80
C VAL A 10 17.00 0.22 -20.22
N ALA A 11 15.78 0.45 -19.75
CA ALA A 11 15.12 1.73 -19.93
C ALA A 11 14.48 2.22 -18.61
N ARG A 12 14.49 3.53 -18.45
CA ARG A 12 13.77 4.19 -17.35
C ARG A 12 12.30 4.32 -17.74
N LEU A 13 11.40 3.73 -16.92
CA LEU A 13 9.96 3.75 -17.21
C LEU A 13 9.27 5.05 -16.83
N SER A 14 9.74 5.73 -15.79
CA SER A 14 9.05 6.89 -15.23
C SER A 14 10.01 7.83 -14.53
N GLN A 15 9.56 9.07 -14.33
CA GLN A 15 10.17 10.06 -13.44
C GLN A 15 9.16 10.35 -12.34
N LEU A 16 9.39 9.77 -11.15
CA LEU A 16 8.51 9.91 -10.00
C LEU A 16 9.15 10.84 -8.97
N GLU A 17 8.34 11.66 -8.31
CA GLU A 17 8.79 12.54 -7.23
C GLU A 17 9.18 11.75 -5.98
N ASN A 18 8.49 10.63 -5.74
CA ASN A 18 8.76 9.73 -4.62
C ASN A 18 9.14 8.34 -5.13
N SER A 19 9.91 7.61 -4.31
CA SER A 19 10.35 6.26 -4.66
C SER A 19 9.18 5.27 -4.65
N PRO A 20 8.95 4.55 -5.75
CA PRO A 20 8.02 3.44 -5.78
C PRO A 20 8.57 2.26 -4.99
N SER A 21 7.67 1.43 -4.46
CA SER A 21 7.99 0.21 -3.74
C SER A 21 6.97 -0.87 -4.05
N ARG A 22 7.28 -2.13 -3.72
CA ARG A 22 6.35 -3.26 -3.83
C ARG A 22 5.76 -3.42 -5.22
N VAL A 23 6.63 -3.56 -6.18
CA VAL A 23 6.27 -3.67 -7.60
C VAL A 23 5.79 -5.08 -7.92
N SER A 24 4.73 -5.19 -8.71
CA SER A 24 4.24 -6.45 -9.28
C SER A 24 3.83 -6.29 -10.75
N TRP A 25 4.05 -7.34 -11.53
CA TRP A 25 3.63 -7.41 -12.93
C TRP A 25 2.18 -7.86 -13.06
N SER A 26 1.46 -7.29 -14.02
CA SER A 26 0.17 -7.84 -14.45
C SER A 26 0.34 -9.21 -15.12
N PRO A 27 -0.67 -10.09 -15.09
CA PRO A 27 -0.60 -11.42 -15.69
C PRO A 27 -0.25 -11.40 -17.17
N ASP A 28 -0.67 -10.39 -17.90
CA ASP A 28 -0.39 -10.22 -19.34
C ASP A 28 0.97 -9.55 -19.62
N GLY A 29 1.72 -9.15 -18.57
CA GLY A 29 3.01 -8.49 -18.66
C GLY A 29 2.97 -7.06 -19.21
N LYS A 30 1.79 -6.46 -19.39
CA LYS A 30 1.67 -5.12 -19.99
C LYS A 30 1.67 -3.98 -18.97
N TRP A 31 1.45 -4.28 -17.68
CA TRP A 31 1.34 -3.30 -16.63
C TRP A 31 2.21 -3.66 -15.42
N LEU A 32 2.62 -2.63 -14.71
CA LEU A 32 3.23 -2.73 -13.38
C LEU A 32 2.32 -2.03 -12.39
N ALA A 33 2.03 -2.70 -11.27
CA ALA A 33 1.43 -2.09 -10.09
C ALA A 33 2.52 -1.84 -9.05
N PHE A 34 2.40 -0.76 -8.29
CA PHE A 34 3.32 -0.43 -7.21
C PHE A 34 2.66 0.46 -6.16
N SER A 35 3.28 0.52 -5.00
CA SER A 35 2.91 1.45 -3.93
C SER A 35 3.87 2.63 -3.92
N MET A 36 3.32 3.85 -3.76
CA MET A 36 4.12 5.06 -3.61
C MET A 36 3.44 6.02 -2.64
N LYS A 37 4.25 6.73 -1.86
CA LYS A 37 3.75 7.75 -0.94
C LYS A 37 3.32 9.00 -1.71
N VAL A 38 2.10 9.45 -1.45
CA VAL A 38 1.58 10.74 -1.90
C VAL A 38 1.66 11.69 -0.70
N PRO A 39 2.45 12.77 -0.78
CA PRO A 39 2.54 13.75 0.28
C PRO A 39 1.19 14.40 0.55
N SER A 40 0.87 14.64 1.81
CA SER A 40 -0.23 15.52 2.21
C SER A 40 0.33 16.89 2.62
N LYS A 41 -0.53 17.90 2.58
CA LYS A 41 -0.17 19.23 3.03
C LYS A 41 0.24 19.19 4.50
N GLU A 42 1.39 19.79 4.82
CA GLU A 42 1.81 19.96 6.20
C GLU A 42 0.86 20.91 6.93
N LEU A 43 0.55 20.58 8.17
CA LEU A 43 -0.22 21.48 9.03
C LEU A 43 0.64 22.69 9.38
N SER A 44 0.14 23.87 9.07
CA SER A 44 0.73 25.13 9.51
C SER A 44 -0.30 25.88 10.37
N LEU A 45 0.06 26.18 11.60
CA LEU A 45 -0.83 26.93 12.52
C LEU A 45 -0.83 28.43 12.21
N VAL A 46 0.26 28.91 11.60
CA VAL A 46 0.43 30.31 11.21
C VAL A 46 1.17 30.38 9.88
N SER A 47 0.90 31.41 9.11
CA SER A 47 1.72 31.72 7.92
C SER A 47 2.98 32.46 8.39
N PRO A 48 4.17 31.87 8.33
CA PRO A 48 5.38 32.58 8.71
C PRO A 48 5.63 33.75 7.76
N PRO A 49 6.30 34.82 8.21
CA PRO A 49 6.71 35.90 7.34
C PRO A 49 7.66 35.40 6.27
N LYS A 50 7.75 36.11 5.14
CA LYS A 50 8.71 35.75 4.09
C LYS A 50 10.13 35.85 4.63
N LYS A 51 10.91 34.80 4.45
CA LYS A 51 12.34 34.77 4.81
C LYS A 51 13.10 35.88 4.03
N PRO A 52 13.79 36.79 4.72
CA PRO A 52 14.61 37.79 4.04
C PRO A 52 15.71 37.13 3.22
N LYS A 53 16.08 37.75 2.09
CA LYS A 53 17.16 37.25 1.24
C LYS A 53 18.47 37.19 2.03
N GLY A 54 19.11 36.02 2.03
CA GLY A 54 20.37 35.77 2.74
C GLY A 54 20.25 35.47 4.25
N ALA A 55 19.04 35.51 4.83
CA ALA A 55 18.87 35.15 6.24
C ALA A 55 19.06 33.62 6.45
N ASN A 56 19.71 33.25 7.53
CA ASN A 56 19.79 31.86 7.97
C ASN A 56 18.77 31.65 9.12
N TRP A 57 17.59 31.16 8.78
CA TRP A 57 16.56 30.85 9.77
C TRP A 57 16.69 29.40 10.23
N ALA A 58 16.33 29.18 11.48
CA ALA A 58 16.11 27.82 11.95
C ALA A 58 14.97 27.13 11.16
N ASP A 59 15.01 25.83 11.11
CA ASP A 59 13.90 25.04 10.53
C ASP A 59 12.59 25.34 11.26
N PRO A 60 11.48 25.37 10.54
CA PRO A 60 10.17 25.57 11.17
C PRO A 60 9.87 24.45 12.16
N PRO A 61 9.04 24.70 13.18
CA PRO A 61 8.65 23.66 14.12
C PRO A 61 7.89 22.54 13.39
N LYS A 62 8.20 21.30 13.71
CA LYS A 62 7.46 20.14 13.23
C LYS A 62 6.19 19.98 14.05
N ILE A 63 5.04 19.96 13.36
CA ILE A 63 3.73 19.74 13.96
C ILE A 63 3.30 18.32 13.66
N THR A 64 3.10 17.55 14.71
CA THR A 64 2.60 16.16 14.56
C THR A 64 1.18 16.06 15.10
N THR A 65 0.32 15.39 14.33
CA THR A 65 -1.08 15.10 14.69
C THR A 65 -1.33 13.59 14.71
N ARG A 66 -0.27 12.80 14.59
CA ARG A 66 -0.33 11.34 14.53
C ARG A 66 0.44 10.72 15.69
N PHE A 67 -0.04 9.59 16.18
CA PHE A 67 0.68 8.78 17.16
C PHE A 67 2.03 8.34 16.63
N LYS A 68 2.01 7.70 15.46
CA LYS A 68 3.23 7.26 14.80
C LYS A 68 3.80 8.38 13.94
N HIS A 69 4.62 9.22 14.54
CA HIS A 69 5.28 10.34 13.89
C HIS A 69 6.78 10.12 13.63
N GLU A 70 7.36 9.10 14.26
CA GLU A 70 8.76 8.70 14.08
C GLU A 70 8.87 7.19 13.85
N SER A 71 9.99 6.78 13.27
CA SER A 71 10.34 5.37 13.07
C SER A 71 11.83 5.19 13.26
N ASP A 72 12.23 4.14 13.99
CA ASP A 72 13.61 3.79 14.19
C ASP A 72 14.35 3.67 12.87
N GLY A 73 15.54 4.23 12.79
CA GLY A 73 16.40 4.23 11.62
C GLY A 73 16.00 5.21 10.52
N SER A 74 14.74 5.63 10.41
CA SER A 74 14.29 6.60 9.39
C SER A 74 13.85 7.96 9.94
N GLY A 75 13.77 8.11 11.28
CA GLY A 75 13.43 9.36 11.94
C GLY A 75 11.99 9.82 11.70
N TYR A 76 11.79 11.12 11.57
CA TYR A 76 10.48 11.74 11.42
C TYR A 76 9.76 11.31 10.15
N ILE A 77 8.52 10.87 10.31
CA ILE A 77 7.66 10.43 9.20
C ILE A 77 6.97 11.64 8.60
N SER A 78 7.41 12.07 7.41
CA SER A 78 6.76 13.17 6.70
C SER A 78 5.28 12.88 6.42
N PRO A 79 4.40 13.89 6.44
CA PRO A 79 2.98 13.72 6.15
C PRO A 79 2.71 13.10 4.78
N GLY A 80 1.63 12.32 4.68
CA GLY A 80 1.20 11.66 3.45
C GLY A 80 0.77 10.22 3.66
N PHE A 81 0.23 9.62 2.60
CA PHE A 81 -0.31 8.26 2.60
C PHE A 81 0.23 7.47 1.42
N ASN A 82 0.41 6.17 1.62
CA ASN A 82 0.79 5.28 0.54
C ASN A 82 -0.44 4.92 -0.29
N HIS A 83 -0.32 5.04 -1.60
CA HIS A 83 -1.35 4.69 -2.55
C HIS A 83 -0.84 3.72 -3.59
N LEU A 84 -1.77 3.01 -4.23
CA LEU A 84 -1.48 2.12 -5.34
C LEU A 84 -1.51 2.89 -6.65
N PHE A 85 -0.58 2.54 -7.50
CA PHE A 85 -0.42 3.09 -8.85
C PHE A 85 -0.24 1.95 -9.85
N VAL A 86 -0.61 2.22 -11.09
CA VAL A 86 -0.25 1.37 -12.24
C VAL A 86 0.44 2.20 -13.32
N ILE A 87 1.35 1.56 -14.05
CA ILE A 87 2.06 2.16 -15.19
C ILE A 87 2.20 1.13 -16.29
N PRO A 88 2.11 1.49 -17.59
CA PRO A 88 2.44 0.58 -18.67
C PRO A 88 3.88 0.06 -18.57
N ALA A 89 4.10 -1.19 -18.90
CA ALA A 89 5.43 -1.81 -18.85
C ALA A 89 6.43 -1.16 -19.82
N GLU A 90 5.94 -0.48 -20.84
CA GLU A 90 6.75 0.27 -21.79
C GLU A 90 7.04 1.70 -21.34
N GLY A 91 6.52 2.10 -20.18
CA GLY A 91 6.68 3.42 -19.61
C GLY A 91 5.50 4.35 -19.89
N GLY A 92 5.56 5.55 -19.32
CA GLY A 92 4.51 6.56 -19.45
C GLY A 92 4.17 7.23 -18.14
N THR A 93 2.97 7.81 -18.06
CA THR A 93 2.47 8.46 -16.84
C THR A 93 1.81 7.45 -15.92
N PRO A 94 2.27 7.31 -14.68
CA PRO A 94 1.60 6.47 -13.70
C PRO A 94 0.20 6.98 -13.39
N ARG A 95 -0.75 6.06 -13.28
CA ARG A 95 -2.11 6.36 -12.85
C ARG A 95 -2.30 5.93 -11.40
N GLN A 96 -2.70 6.85 -10.54
CA GLN A 96 -3.07 6.56 -9.16
C GLN A 96 -4.42 5.85 -9.13
N ILE A 97 -4.48 4.72 -8.40
CA ILE A 97 -5.67 3.88 -8.27
C ILE A 97 -6.44 4.22 -7.00
N THR A 98 -5.74 4.31 -5.86
CA THR A 98 -6.37 4.57 -4.56
C THR A 98 -6.14 5.99 -4.11
N LYS A 99 -7.07 6.53 -3.29
CA LYS A 99 -7.06 7.91 -2.80
C LYS A 99 -7.48 7.97 -1.34
N GLY A 100 -7.42 9.16 -0.75
CA GLY A 100 -7.88 9.44 0.62
C GLY A 100 -6.78 9.33 1.67
N ASP A 101 -7.18 9.37 2.93
CA ASP A 101 -6.30 9.55 4.08
C ASP A 101 -5.96 8.22 4.78
N LEU A 102 -5.82 7.15 3.99
CA LEU A 102 -5.48 5.81 4.45
C LEU A 102 -4.26 5.26 3.70
N ASN A 103 -3.50 4.43 4.38
CA ASN A 103 -2.31 3.81 3.80
C ASN A 103 -2.67 2.49 3.09
N HIS A 104 -2.66 2.49 1.77
CA HIS A 104 -2.79 1.29 0.95
C HIS A 104 -1.41 0.62 0.85
N ARG A 105 -0.99 -0.01 1.94
CA ARG A 105 0.29 -0.73 2.04
C ARG A 105 0.09 -2.19 1.69
N GLY A 106 1.15 -2.88 1.43
CA GLY A 106 1.17 -4.27 0.98
C GLY A 106 1.71 -4.37 -0.43
N THR A 107 2.22 -5.54 -0.78
CA THR A 107 2.62 -5.82 -2.15
C THR A 107 1.36 -6.12 -2.95
N PRO A 108 1.01 -5.31 -3.96
CA PRO A 108 -0.18 -5.60 -4.75
C PRO A 108 0.01 -6.90 -5.53
N GLN A 109 -0.98 -7.78 -5.47
CA GLN A 109 -1.08 -8.94 -6.33
C GLN A 109 -2.22 -8.73 -7.32
N TRP A 110 -1.99 -9.03 -8.58
CA TRP A 110 -3.00 -8.92 -9.61
C TRP A 110 -3.94 -10.13 -9.57
N SER A 111 -5.23 -9.89 -9.80
CA SER A 111 -6.15 -10.96 -10.16
C SER A 111 -5.77 -11.57 -11.52
N SER A 112 -6.15 -12.81 -11.77
CA SER A 112 -5.80 -13.54 -13.01
C SER A 112 -6.29 -12.83 -14.28
N ASP A 113 -7.40 -12.10 -14.20
CA ASP A 113 -7.98 -11.29 -15.28
C ASP A 113 -7.31 -9.91 -15.46
N GLY A 114 -6.40 -9.54 -14.56
CA GLY A 114 -5.75 -8.22 -14.57
C GLY A 114 -6.67 -7.04 -14.20
N GLY A 115 -7.93 -7.30 -13.86
CA GLY A 115 -8.92 -6.25 -13.55
C GLY A 115 -8.83 -5.68 -12.14
N HIS A 116 -8.16 -6.39 -11.22
CA HIS A 116 -8.10 -6.04 -9.82
C HIS A 116 -6.69 -6.17 -9.23
N LEU A 117 -6.45 -5.40 -8.18
CA LEU A 117 -5.29 -5.55 -7.30
C LEU A 117 -5.77 -6.01 -5.93
N LEU A 118 -5.08 -6.98 -5.35
CA LEU A 118 -5.29 -7.41 -3.98
C LEU A 118 -4.14 -6.91 -3.11
N ILE A 119 -4.46 -6.44 -1.91
CA ILE A 119 -3.47 -6.05 -0.88
C ILE A 119 -3.94 -6.49 0.50
N SER A 120 -2.99 -6.69 1.41
CA SER A 120 -3.29 -6.72 2.84
C SER A 120 -2.87 -5.39 3.46
N SER A 121 -3.81 -4.71 4.11
CA SER A 121 -3.58 -3.40 4.71
C SER A 121 -4.55 -3.15 5.86
N ASN A 122 -4.30 -2.11 6.64
CA ASN A 122 -5.27 -1.59 7.59
C ASN A 122 -5.88 -0.31 7.03
N LEU A 123 -7.11 -0.39 6.53
CA LEU A 123 -7.87 0.73 5.97
C LEU A 123 -9.01 1.19 6.90
N LYS A 124 -8.93 0.89 8.20
CA LYS A 124 -9.88 1.37 9.20
C LYS A 124 -9.53 2.80 9.63
N LYS A 125 -10.53 3.57 10.06
CA LYS A 125 -10.31 4.98 10.49
C LYS A 125 -9.42 5.09 11.71
N ASP A 126 -9.45 4.10 12.57
CA ASP A 126 -8.71 4.00 13.84
C ASP A 126 -7.41 3.19 13.72
N TRP A 127 -6.88 3.01 12.52
CA TRP A 127 -5.70 2.21 12.20
C TRP A 127 -4.45 2.55 13.04
N GLU A 128 -4.34 3.76 13.55
CA GLU A 128 -3.21 4.16 14.41
C GLU A 128 -3.31 3.55 15.81
N TYR A 129 -4.53 3.26 16.29
CA TYR A 129 -4.79 2.65 17.60
C TYR A 129 -4.82 1.12 17.53
N ASP A 130 -5.27 0.58 16.40
CA ASP A 130 -5.36 -0.85 16.14
C ASP A 130 -4.50 -1.24 14.93
N PHE A 131 -3.21 -0.97 15.03
CA PHE A 131 -2.25 -1.09 13.92
C PHE A 131 -2.05 -2.52 13.41
N ARG A 132 -2.44 -3.54 14.17
CA ARG A 132 -2.33 -4.96 13.77
C ARG A 132 -3.51 -5.44 12.94
N ASN A 133 -4.63 -4.76 12.95
CA ASN A 133 -5.88 -5.18 12.34
C ASN A 133 -5.88 -4.96 10.82
N THR A 134 -5.11 -5.78 10.12
CA THR A 134 -5.01 -5.77 8.67
C THR A 134 -6.03 -6.72 8.05
N GLU A 135 -6.63 -6.28 6.94
CA GLU A 135 -7.57 -7.07 6.16
C GLU A 135 -7.07 -7.23 4.72
N ILE A 136 -7.62 -8.19 4.01
CA ILE A 136 -7.37 -8.35 2.57
C ILE A 136 -8.44 -7.58 1.81
N TYR A 137 -7.99 -6.74 0.90
CA TYR A 137 -8.83 -5.90 0.04
C TYR A 137 -8.62 -6.25 -1.42
N LYS A 138 -9.71 -6.23 -2.18
CA LYS A 138 -9.74 -6.32 -3.64
C LYS A 138 -10.10 -4.95 -4.21
N ILE A 139 -9.28 -4.42 -5.09
CA ILE A 139 -9.36 -3.04 -5.58
C ILE A 139 -9.46 -3.06 -7.10
N SER A 140 -10.52 -2.48 -7.64
CA SER A 140 -10.69 -2.35 -9.09
C SER A 140 -9.61 -1.46 -9.69
N VAL A 141 -8.90 -1.96 -10.68
CA VAL A 141 -7.89 -1.16 -11.40
C VAL A 141 -8.54 -0.05 -12.21
N GLU A 142 -9.73 -0.27 -12.72
CA GLU A 142 -10.46 0.72 -13.52
C GLU A 142 -11.02 1.85 -12.66
N SER A 143 -11.86 1.53 -11.66
CA SER A 143 -12.61 2.51 -10.86
C SER A 143 -11.90 2.95 -9.57
N GLY A 144 -10.97 2.14 -9.04
CA GLY A 144 -10.39 2.33 -7.71
C GLY A 144 -11.32 1.90 -6.58
N GLU A 145 -12.47 1.28 -6.88
CA GLU A 145 -13.39 0.76 -5.86
C GLU A 145 -12.69 -0.29 -4.99
N VAL A 146 -12.88 -0.19 -3.67
CA VAL A 146 -12.26 -1.06 -2.67
C VAL A 146 -13.32 -1.97 -2.07
N LYS A 147 -13.16 -3.27 -2.26
CA LYS A 147 -13.97 -4.32 -1.61
C LYS A 147 -13.14 -5.00 -0.53
N THR A 148 -13.68 -5.05 0.69
CA THR A 148 -13.08 -5.80 1.80
C THR A 148 -13.41 -7.29 1.64
N LEU A 149 -12.40 -8.14 1.67
CA LEU A 149 -12.58 -9.60 1.56
C LEU A 149 -12.58 -10.29 2.92
N THR A 150 -11.83 -9.76 3.91
CA THR A 150 -11.79 -10.28 5.28
C THR A 150 -12.21 -9.19 6.28
N ASN A 151 -12.65 -9.58 7.48
CA ASN A 151 -13.14 -8.64 8.51
C ASN A 151 -12.91 -9.19 9.93
N ARG A 152 -11.76 -9.81 10.15
CA ARG A 152 -11.40 -10.36 11.44
C ARG A 152 -11.06 -9.24 12.44
N ASN A 153 -11.20 -9.53 13.73
CA ASN A 153 -10.52 -8.75 14.77
C ASN A 153 -9.10 -9.29 14.93
N GLY A 154 -8.16 -8.82 14.15
CA GLY A 154 -6.78 -9.30 14.10
C GLY A 154 -6.22 -9.24 12.67
N PRO A 155 -4.96 -9.62 12.48
CA PRO A 155 -4.33 -9.52 11.17
C PRO A 155 -4.78 -10.66 10.25
N ASP A 156 -5.19 -10.30 9.03
CA ASP A 156 -5.23 -11.18 7.87
C ASP A 156 -4.20 -10.67 6.85
N ARG A 157 -3.17 -11.47 6.58
CA ARG A 157 -1.96 -11.03 5.85
C ARG A 157 -1.28 -12.18 5.09
N ASP A 158 -0.18 -11.86 4.44
CA ASP A 158 0.70 -12.83 3.76
C ASP A 158 -0.10 -13.77 2.83
N PHE A 159 -0.96 -13.18 2.02
CA PHE A 159 -1.84 -13.93 1.13
C PHE A 159 -1.18 -14.28 -0.19
N ALA A 160 -1.69 -15.35 -0.81
CA ALA A 160 -1.34 -15.78 -2.16
C ALA A 160 -2.61 -16.17 -2.93
N ILE A 161 -2.69 -15.76 -4.18
CA ILE A 161 -3.76 -16.18 -5.09
C ILE A 161 -3.37 -17.52 -5.70
N SER A 162 -4.32 -18.47 -5.78
CA SER A 162 -4.10 -19.77 -6.44
C SER A 162 -3.77 -19.60 -7.93
N PRO A 163 -3.04 -20.52 -8.55
CA PRO A 163 -2.66 -20.42 -9.96
C PRO A 163 -3.84 -20.31 -10.93
N ASP A 164 -4.98 -20.91 -10.59
CA ASP A 164 -6.23 -20.81 -11.35
C ASP A 164 -7.00 -19.50 -11.09
N GLY A 165 -6.53 -18.68 -10.11
CA GLY A 165 -7.14 -17.41 -9.76
C GLY A 165 -8.45 -17.50 -8.98
N GLN A 166 -8.85 -18.68 -8.50
CA GLN A 166 -10.15 -18.90 -7.88
C GLN A 166 -10.15 -18.82 -6.38
N GLN A 167 -8.99 -19.02 -5.73
CA GLN A 167 -8.87 -19.05 -4.28
C GLN A 167 -7.76 -18.13 -3.78
N ILE A 168 -7.84 -17.79 -2.50
CA ILE A 168 -6.84 -17.03 -1.76
C ILE A 168 -6.49 -17.83 -0.51
N ALA A 169 -5.20 -18.18 -0.35
CA ALA A 169 -4.66 -18.64 0.90
C ALA A 169 -4.07 -17.45 1.67
N TYR A 170 -4.25 -17.40 2.99
CA TYR A 170 -3.75 -16.30 3.82
C TYR A 170 -3.51 -16.73 5.25
N VAL A 171 -2.75 -15.92 5.97
CA VAL A 171 -2.38 -16.18 7.38
C VAL A 171 -3.04 -15.13 8.27
N GLY A 172 -3.60 -15.57 9.39
CA GLY A 172 -4.24 -14.66 10.34
C GLY A 172 -4.46 -15.30 11.71
N PHE A 173 -4.97 -14.51 12.63
CA PHE A 173 -5.44 -14.97 13.96
C PHE A 173 -6.42 -13.96 14.54
N ASP A 174 -7.32 -14.44 15.42
CA ASP A 174 -8.17 -13.54 16.20
C ASP A 174 -7.35 -12.91 17.32
N ASP A 175 -7.23 -11.58 17.32
CA ASP A 175 -6.45 -10.87 18.33
C ASP A 175 -7.20 -10.83 19.67
N LYS A 176 -6.66 -11.56 20.63
CA LYS A 176 -7.13 -11.63 22.02
C LYS A 176 -6.27 -10.77 22.96
N MET A 177 -5.48 -9.85 22.38
CA MET A 177 -4.55 -9.00 23.13
C MET A 177 -3.54 -9.78 23.98
N GLN A 178 -3.17 -10.97 23.52
CA GLN A 178 -2.18 -11.83 24.16
C GLN A 178 -0.82 -11.70 23.50
N THR A 179 0.25 -11.89 24.25
CA THR A 179 1.63 -11.79 23.74
C THR A 179 2.08 -12.99 22.91
N TYR A 180 1.36 -14.10 22.98
CA TYR A 180 1.69 -15.40 22.35
C TYR A 180 0.55 -15.90 21.47
N GLN A 181 0.20 -15.19 20.45
CA GLN A 181 -0.84 -15.60 19.51
C GLN A 181 -0.23 -16.29 18.30
N VAL A 182 -0.84 -17.41 17.90
CA VAL A 182 -0.37 -18.25 16.80
C VAL A 182 -1.17 -17.94 15.55
N SER A 183 -0.47 -17.56 14.49
CA SER A 183 -1.09 -17.42 13.17
C SER A 183 -1.56 -18.78 12.64
N ARG A 184 -2.73 -18.77 12.00
CA ARG A 184 -3.35 -19.92 11.35
C ARG A 184 -3.39 -19.70 9.84
N LEU A 185 -3.43 -20.78 9.10
CA LEU A 185 -3.62 -20.76 7.66
C LEU A 185 -5.11 -20.85 7.32
N TYR A 186 -5.55 -20.00 6.43
CA TYR A 186 -6.93 -19.95 5.93
C TYR A 186 -6.95 -19.99 4.41
N VAL A 187 -8.05 -20.51 3.88
CA VAL A 187 -8.37 -20.46 2.46
C VAL A 187 -9.77 -19.86 2.29
N MET A 188 -9.96 -19.04 1.26
CA MET A 188 -11.25 -18.51 0.85
C MET A 188 -11.34 -18.44 -0.68
N ASP A 189 -12.53 -18.28 -1.22
CA ASP A 189 -12.72 -18.00 -2.63
C ASP A 189 -12.28 -16.56 -2.98
N ILE A 190 -11.99 -16.30 -4.24
CA ILE A 190 -11.45 -15.01 -4.72
C ILE A 190 -12.40 -13.82 -4.49
N ASP A 191 -13.66 -14.07 -4.21
CA ASP A 191 -14.67 -13.06 -3.86
C ASP A 191 -14.77 -12.78 -2.36
N GLY A 192 -14.03 -13.55 -1.52
CA GLY A 192 -14.00 -13.47 -0.07
C GLY A 192 -15.03 -14.40 0.62
N SER A 193 -15.73 -15.26 -0.12
CA SER A 193 -16.65 -16.26 0.44
C SER A 193 -15.91 -17.54 0.88
N ASN A 194 -16.65 -18.47 1.52
CA ASN A 194 -16.18 -19.82 1.88
C ASN A 194 -14.87 -19.88 2.68
N LYS A 195 -14.69 -18.92 3.61
CA LYS A 195 -13.51 -18.87 4.49
C LYS A 195 -13.45 -20.10 5.39
N LYS A 196 -12.30 -20.76 5.43
CA LYS A 196 -12.04 -21.91 6.31
C LYS A 196 -10.59 -21.93 6.79
N GLU A 197 -10.37 -22.37 8.01
CA GLU A 197 -9.06 -22.76 8.53
C GLU A 197 -8.65 -24.11 7.93
N VAL A 198 -7.35 -24.26 7.64
CA VAL A 198 -6.79 -25.48 7.01
C VAL A 198 -5.86 -26.19 7.95
#